data_cd2ea019b4578c87f6d2835e6d6acf31
#
_entry.id   cd2ea019b4578c87f6d2835e6d6acf31
#
_cell.length_a   1.000
_cell.length_b   1.000
_cell.length_c   1.000
_cell.angle_alpha   90.00
_cell.angle_beta   90.00
_cell.angle_gamma   90.00
#
_symmetry.space_group_name_H-M   'P 1'
#
loop_
_entity.id
_entity.type
_entity.pdbx_description
1 polymer ?
#
loop_
_entity_poly.entity_id
_entity_poly.type
_entity_poly.pdbx_seq_one_letter_code
_entity_poly.pdbx_strand_id
1 'polypeptide(L)'
;MKKYGIIGIVFVGVAVICAFTFRGHKEADYLLTDFPAEADPVTVGNKIADRFLEQWHSQYGSPLRVDEPRTQITYPDVCTWLGGLWFAQATKNRGLEERLEARFQPLFTTEAYLQPQANHVDNNVFGAVPLELYMQTKDEKYLAMGMKYADTQWDAPATQELTEEEKAWADKGYSWQTRLWMDDMFMITAVQAQAYRVTQDMKYITRAAREMVVYLDSLQLDNGLFYHAPSAPYCWGRANGWMAVGMAELLRILPETNPDYAEIMAAYLKMMKTLKETQNEKGMWRQLVDDPELWEETSGSAMFTYAMIVGVKKGWLDAKEYGEVARKGWIALCSYIDKAGDVKAVCEGTMIKNSREHYIN
;
A
#
# COMPACT_ATOMS: atom_id res chain seq x y z
N MET A 1 -16.31 10.89 -18.26
CA MET A 1 -14.85 11.10 -18.28
C MET A 1 -14.19 9.77 -18.00
N LYS A 2 -13.18 9.36 -18.77
CA LYS A 2 -12.48 8.11 -18.54
C LYS A 2 -11.53 8.33 -17.34
N LYS A 3 -11.89 7.83 -16.15
CA LYS A 3 -11.05 7.89 -14.96
C LYS A 3 -9.98 6.80 -15.10
N TYR A 4 -8.77 7.18 -15.48
CA TYR A 4 -7.59 6.30 -15.43
C TYR A 4 -7.01 6.40 -14.04
N GLY A 5 -7.18 5.35 -13.26
CA GLY A 5 -6.74 5.33 -11.88
C GLY A 5 -5.48 4.48 -11.68
N ILE A 6 -4.90 4.70 -10.56
CA ILE A 6 -3.68 4.16 -9.97
C ILE A 6 -3.58 2.63 -10.18
N ILE A 7 -2.78 2.20 -11.16
CA ILE A 7 -2.52 0.78 -11.46
C ILE A 7 -1.82 0.07 -10.28
N GLY A 8 -1.07 0.83 -9.48
CA GLY A 8 -0.17 0.30 -8.46
C GLY A 8 -0.79 -0.52 -7.34
N ILE A 9 -2.02 -0.20 -6.96
CA ILE A 9 -2.63 -0.82 -5.78
C ILE A 9 -3.05 -2.27 -6.05
N VAL A 10 -3.44 -2.59 -7.28
CA VAL A 10 -3.81 -3.96 -7.67
C VAL A 10 -2.59 -4.89 -7.68
N PHE A 11 -1.39 -4.36 -7.98
CA PHE A 11 -0.16 -5.15 -7.99
C PHE A 11 0.21 -5.74 -6.62
N VAL A 12 -0.04 -5.01 -5.56
CA VAL A 12 0.25 -5.50 -4.21
C VAL A 12 -0.55 -6.78 -3.92
N GLY A 13 -1.81 -6.85 -4.35
CA GLY A 13 -2.64 -8.05 -4.23
C GLY A 13 -2.09 -9.26 -4.98
N VAL A 14 -1.63 -9.08 -6.22
CA VAL A 14 -1.07 -10.16 -7.06
C VAL A 14 0.19 -10.75 -6.45
N ALA A 15 1.11 -9.91 -5.99
CA ALA A 15 2.37 -10.35 -5.41
C ALA A 15 2.16 -11.30 -4.22
N VAL A 16 1.16 -11.02 -3.37
CA VAL A 16 0.88 -11.85 -2.19
C VAL A 16 0.23 -13.17 -2.55
N ILE A 17 -0.66 -13.20 -3.52
CA ILE A 17 -1.25 -14.47 -3.97
C ILE A 17 -0.15 -15.42 -4.46
N CYS A 18 0.86 -14.92 -5.17
CA CYS A 18 1.95 -15.71 -5.71
C CYS A 18 3.06 -16.04 -4.69
N ALA A 19 3.32 -15.15 -3.70
CA ALA A 19 4.53 -15.18 -2.88
C ALA A 19 4.57 -16.21 -1.74
N PHE A 20 3.45 -16.85 -1.36
CA PHE A 20 3.42 -17.68 -0.16
C PHE A 20 3.05 -19.13 -0.47
N THR A 21 3.95 -20.06 -0.17
CA THR A 21 3.62 -21.47 0.05
C THR A 21 2.90 -21.61 1.38
N PHE A 22 1.73 -22.22 1.36
CA PHE A 22 0.93 -22.46 2.57
C PHE A 22 1.68 -23.36 3.57
N ARG A 23 1.73 -22.92 4.82
CA ARG A 23 2.02 -23.80 5.96
C ARG A 23 0.75 -23.88 6.80
N GLY A 24 -0.06 -24.94 6.61
CA GLY A 24 -0.92 -25.35 7.69
C GLY A 24 -2.39 -25.68 7.47
N HIS A 25 -3.08 -25.38 6.38
CA HIS A 25 -4.49 -25.77 6.20
C HIS A 25 -4.78 -26.23 4.78
N LYS A 26 -4.57 -27.53 4.50
CA LYS A 26 -4.77 -28.14 3.17
C LYS A 26 -6.19 -28.01 2.62
N GLU A 27 -7.20 -27.89 3.49
CA GLU A 27 -8.62 -27.88 3.09
C GLU A 27 -9.09 -26.53 2.49
N ALA A 28 -8.38 -25.42 2.73
CA ALA A 28 -8.73 -24.10 2.20
C ALA A 28 -7.71 -23.55 1.18
N ASP A 29 -6.65 -24.31 0.87
CA ASP A 29 -5.59 -23.88 -0.06
C ASP A 29 -6.14 -23.49 -1.43
N TYR A 30 -7.17 -24.22 -1.92
CA TYR A 30 -7.80 -23.97 -3.21
C TYR A 30 -8.43 -22.59 -3.33
N LEU A 31 -8.86 -21.99 -2.21
CA LEU A 31 -9.48 -20.67 -2.21
C LEU A 31 -8.54 -19.57 -2.72
N LEU A 32 -7.24 -19.72 -2.49
CA LEU A 32 -6.22 -18.75 -2.88
C LEU A 32 -5.23 -19.28 -3.93
N THR A 33 -5.53 -20.40 -4.57
CA THR A 33 -4.64 -21.03 -5.58
C THR A 33 -5.36 -21.45 -6.86
N ASP A 34 -6.60 -21.91 -6.77
CA ASP A 34 -7.39 -22.39 -7.91
C ASP A 34 -8.35 -21.31 -8.41
N PHE A 35 -7.82 -20.33 -9.14
CA PHE A 35 -8.60 -19.23 -9.73
C PHE A 35 -9.06 -19.58 -11.16
N PRO A 36 -10.21 -19.04 -11.63
CA PRO A 36 -10.58 -19.13 -13.04
C PRO A 36 -9.54 -18.42 -13.92
N ALA A 37 -9.42 -18.86 -15.18
CA ALA A 37 -8.36 -18.41 -16.08
C ALA A 37 -8.28 -16.89 -16.26
N GLU A 38 -9.41 -16.19 -16.27
CA GLU A 38 -9.50 -14.72 -16.35
C GLU A 38 -9.03 -14.00 -15.09
N ALA A 39 -8.93 -14.71 -13.98
CA ALA A 39 -8.45 -14.22 -12.69
C ALA A 39 -7.17 -14.92 -12.23
N ASP A 40 -6.47 -15.63 -13.15
CA ASP A 40 -5.18 -16.23 -12.83
C ASP A 40 -4.18 -15.15 -12.42
N PRO A 41 -3.63 -15.21 -11.18
CA PRO A 41 -2.77 -14.15 -10.66
C PRO A 41 -1.50 -13.91 -11.49
N VAL A 42 -0.95 -14.96 -12.11
CA VAL A 42 0.26 -14.82 -12.93
C VAL A 42 -0.06 -14.09 -14.22
N THR A 43 -1.14 -14.45 -14.88
CA THR A 43 -1.61 -13.80 -16.12
C THR A 43 -1.97 -12.34 -15.87
N VAL A 44 -2.74 -12.06 -14.83
CA VAL A 44 -3.16 -10.69 -14.46
C VAL A 44 -1.95 -9.86 -14.05
N GLY A 45 -1.06 -10.41 -13.22
CA GLY A 45 0.15 -9.73 -12.76
C GLY A 45 1.08 -9.34 -13.90
N ASN A 46 1.34 -10.24 -14.85
CA ASN A 46 2.15 -9.92 -16.03
C ASN A 46 1.52 -8.80 -16.87
N LYS A 47 0.21 -8.85 -17.09
CA LYS A 47 -0.51 -7.79 -17.84
C LYS A 47 -0.33 -6.41 -17.20
N ILE A 48 -0.48 -6.32 -15.88
CA ILE A 48 -0.32 -5.05 -15.15
C ILE A 48 1.15 -4.60 -15.16
N ALA A 49 2.11 -5.55 -15.01
CA ALA A 49 3.53 -5.25 -15.06
C ALA A 49 3.95 -4.69 -16.42
N ASP A 50 3.50 -5.33 -17.50
CA ASP A 50 3.79 -4.86 -18.85
C ASP A 50 3.20 -3.47 -19.09
N ARG A 51 1.95 -3.24 -18.65
CA ARG A 51 1.32 -1.92 -18.75
C ARG A 51 2.10 -0.84 -18.00
N PHE A 52 2.62 -1.14 -16.81
CA PHE A 52 3.48 -0.22 -16.05
C PHE A 52 4.78 0.09 -16.79
N LEU A 53 5.42 -0.92 -17.37
CA LEU A 53 6.69 -0.79 -18.06
C LEU A 53 6.59 -0.10 -19.43
N GLU A 54 5.42 -0.13 -20.06
CA GLU A 54 5.14 0.60 -21.31
C GLU A 54 5.02 2.12 -21.12
N GLN A 55 4.68 2.56 -19.90
CA GLN A 55 4.51 3.97 -19.62
C GLN A 55 5.83 4.62 -19.18
N TRP A 56 6.14 5.78 -19.74
CA TRP A 56 7.28 6.58 -19.29
C TRP A 56 7.01 7.20 -17.92
N HIS A 57 8.05 7.48 -17.14
CA HIS A 57 7.93 8.16 -15.85
C HIS A 57 7.14 9.47 -15.96
N SER A 58 7.35 10.22 -17.03
CA SER A 58 6.64 11.47 -17.31
C SER A 58 5.15 11.31 -17.63
N GLN A 59 4.68 10.10 -17.91
CA GLN A 59 3.28 9.80 -18.26
C GLN A 59 2.48 9.24 -17.07
N TYR A 60 3.17 8.93 -15.99
CA TYR A 60 2.58 8.37 -14.78
C TYR A 60 2.10 9.48 -13.85
N GLY A 61 0.85 9.43 -13.38
CA GLY A 61 0.36 10.36 -12.38
C GLY A 61 -1.07 10.84 -12.59
N SER A 62 -1.45 11.82 -11.81
CA SER A 62 -2.82 12.31 -11.72
C SER A 62 -3.37 12.73 -13.09
N PRO A 63 -4.54 12.21 -13.51
CA PRO A 63 -5.23 12.65 -14.71
C PRO A 63 -5.68 14.12 -14.67
N LEU A 64 -5.58 14.77 -13.51
CA LEU A 64 -5.94 16.18 -13.34
C LEU A 64 -4.94 17.14 -14.01
N ARG A 65 -3.75 16.64 -14.45
CA ARG A 65 -2.69 17.47 -15.05
C ARG A 65 -2.04 16.81 -16.25
N VAL A 66 -2.85 16.36 -17.17
CA VAL A 66 -2.39 15.61 -18.38
C VAL A 66 -1.44 16.43 -19.25
N ASP A 67 -1.52 17.75 -19.18
CA ASP A 67 -0.74 18.68 -20.02
C ASP A 67 0.50 19.24 -19.34
N GLU A 68 0.75 18.91 -18.06
CA GLU A 68 1.93 19.34 -17.33
C GLU A 68 2.97 18.22 -17.24
N PRO A 69 4.28 18.50 -17.52
CA PRO A 69 5.34 17.54 -17.28
C PRO A 69 5.40 17.15 -15.81
N ARG A 70 5.60 15.87 -15.54
CA ARG A 70 5.78 15.41 -14.16
C ARG A 70 7.06 15.98 -13.58
N THR A 71 7.00 16.38 -12.34
CA THR A 71 8.13 16.93 -11.59
C THR A 71 8.75 15.93 -10.63
N GLN A 72 8.06 14.82 -10.35
CA GLN A 72 8.53 13.77 -9.44
C GLN A 72 7.79 12.45 -9.61
N ILE A 73 8.42 11.35 -9.16
CA ILE A 73 7.76 10.06 -8.90
C ILE A 73 6.82 10.24 -7.72
N THR A 74 5.62 9.66 -7.81
CA THR A 74 4.60 9.76 -6.75
C THR A 74 4.30 8.39 -6.14
N TYR A 75 3.60 8.36 -5.01
CA TYR A 75 3.28 7.12 -4.30
C TYR A 75 2.54 6.06 -5.18
N PRO A 76 1.68 6.41 -6.15
CA PRO A 76 1.12 5.41 -7.05
C PRO A 76 2.15 4.66 -7.88
N ASP A 77 3.18 5.38 -8.35
CA ASP A 77 4.30 4.76 -9.07
C ASP A 77 5.06 3.80 -8.13
N VAL A 78 5.31 4.25 -6.90
CA VAL A 78 5.99 3.45 -5.88
C VAL A 78 5.24 2.16 -5.58
N CYS A 79 3.92 2.24 -5.36
CA CYS A 79 3.09 1.07 -5.09
C CYS A 79 3.13 0.07 -6.25
N THR A 80 3.05 0.58 -7.49
CA THR A 80 3.12 -0.26 -8.70
C THR A 80 4.48 -0.93 -8.82
N TRP A 81 5.54 -0.18 -8.61
CA TRP A 81 6.90 -0.67 -8.73
C TRP A 81 7.23 -1.72 -7.69
N LEU A 82 6.95 -1.40 -6.43
CA LEU A 82 7.19 -2.31 -5.31
C LEU A 82 6.39 -3.61 -5.45
N GLY A 83 5.10 -3.49 -5.80
CA GLY A 83 4.25 -4.64 -6.11
C GLY A 83 4.76 -5.47 -7.28
N GLY A 84 5.26 -4.82 -8.34
CA GLY A 84 5.88 -5.48 -9.49
C GLY A 84 7.13 -6.26 -9.12
N LEU A 85 8.01 -5.69 -8.30
CA LEU A 85 9.22 -6.36 -7.79
C LEU A 85 8.87 -7.57 -6.94
N TRP A 86 7.91 -7.46 -6.02
CA TRP A 86 7.43 -8.59 -5.22
C TRP A 86 6.79 -9.69 -6.07
N PHE A 87 6.01 -9.30 -7.09
CA PHE A 87 5.41 -10.24 -8.03
C PHE A 87 6.48 -10.98 -8.84
N ALA A 88 7.48 -10.28 -9.36
CA ALA A 88 8.58 -10.89 -10.11
C ALA A 88 9.34 -11.91 -9.27
N GLN A 89 9.66 -11.59 -8.01
CA GLN A 89 10.26 -12.53 -7.07
C GLN A 89 9.38 -13.75 -6.79
N ALA A 90 8.09 -13.50 -6.50
CA ALA A 90 7.15 -14.56 -6.17
C ALA A 90 6.97 -15.58 -7.31
N THR A 91 6.99 -15.08 -8.55
CA THR A 91 6.88 -15.89 -9.76
C THR A 91 8.22 -16.35 -10.30
N LYS A 92 9.34 -15.97 -9.67
CA LYS A 92 10.71 -16.21 -10.12
C LYS A 92 10.96 -15.72 -11.56
N ASN A 93 10.30 -14.63 -11.93
CA ASN A 93 10.40 -14.02 -13.26
C ASN A 93 11.58 -13.04 -13.31
N ARG A 94 12.77 -13.57 -13.54
CA ARG A 94 14.01 -12.77 -13.63
C ARG A 94 13.98 -11.71 -14.70
N GLY A 95 13.38 -12.00 -15.86
CA GLY A 95 13.26 -11.01 -16.93
C GLY A 95 12.42 -9.79 -16.53
N LEU A 96 11.42 -10.00 -15.68
CA LEU A 96 10.63 -8.90 -15.13
C LEU A 96 11.41 -8.12 -14.05
N GLU A 97 12.15 -8.80 -13.18
CA GLU A 97 13.05 -8.15 -12.20
C GLU A 97 14.02 -7.21 -12.91
N GLU A 98 14.72 -7.70 -13.93
CA GLU A 98 15.69 -6.92 -14.72
C GLU A 98 15.04 -5.71 -15.42
N ARG A 99 13.85 -5.85 -15.98
CA ARG A 99 13.11 -4.74 -16.61
C ARG A 99 12.67 -3.68 -15.60
N LEU A 100 12.23 -4.08 -14.41
CA LEU A 100 11.83 -3.18 -13.34
C LEU A 100 13.04 -2.45 -12.75
N GLU A 101 14.19 -3.13 -12.62
CA GLU A 101 15.44 -2.49 -12.22
C GLU A 101 15.93 -1.51 -13.31
N ALA A 102 15.94 -1.93 -14.57
CA ALA A 102 16.35 -1.06 -15.69
C ALA A 102 15.54 0.22 -15.76
N ARG A 103 14.23 0.15 -15.46
CA ARG A 103 13.36 1.33 -15.37
C ARG A 103 13.81 2.31 -14.28
N PHE A 104 14.43 1.83 -13.19
CA PHE A 104 14.89 2.67 -12.09
C PHE A 104 16.22 3.39 -12.39
N GLN A 105 17.07 2.81 -13.25
CA GLN A 105 18.42 3.34 -13.51
C GLN A 105 18.45 4.82 -13.94
N PRO A 106 17.57 5.33 -14.83
CA PRO A 106 17.56 6.72 -15.22
C PRO A 106 17.39 7.71 -14.06
N LEU A 107 16.78 7.28 -12.95
CA LEU A 107 16.62 8.12 -11.76
C LEU A 107 17.96 8.47 -11.08
N PHE A 108 19.03 7.75 -11.38
CA PHE A 108 20.37 8.13 -10.92
C PHE A 108 21.09 9.12 -11.86
N THR A 109 20.56 9.37 -13.07
CA THR A 109 21.23 10.13 -14.12
C THR A 109 20.30 11.12 -14.82
N THR A 110 19.75 10.74 -15.96
CA THR A 110 18.98 11.63 -16.86
C THR A 110 17.64 12.06 -16.28
N GLU A 111 17.05 11.28 -15.39
CA GLU A 111 15.77 11.53 -14.75
C GLU A 111 15.91 11.80 -13.23
N ALA A 112 17.11 12.14 -12.76
CA ALA A 112 17.37 12.43 -11.35
C ALA A 112 16.45 13.53 -10.78
N TYR A 113 15.99 14.44 -11.62
CA TYR A 113 15.04 15.49 -11.26
C TYR A 113 13.66 14.96 -10.85
N LEU A 114 13.33 13.72 -11.21
CA LEU A 114 12.08 13.06 -10.80
C LEU A 114 12.13 12.40 -9.41
N GLN A 115 13.31 12.34 -8.79
CA GLN A 115 13.39 11.87 -7.40
C GLN A 115 12.61 12.84 -6.49
N PRO A 116 11.63 12.37 -5.71
CA PRO A 116 10.92 13.24 -4.80
C PRO A 116 11.84 13.76 -3.69
N GLN A 117 11.53 14.94 -3.15
CA GLN A 117 12.24 15.43 -1.97
C GLN A 117 11.83 14.62 -0.73
N ALA A 118 12.80 14.29 0.12
CA ALA A 118 12.57 13.52 1.34
C ALA A 118 12.06 14.43 2.49
N ASN A 119 10.96 15.11 2.26
CA ASN A 119 10.41 16.15 3.14
C ASN A 119 8.90 16.01 3.40
N HIS A 120 8.30 14.93 2.96
CA HIS A 120 6.88 14.67 3.12
C HIS A 120 6.60 13.17 3.08
N VAL A 121 5.67 12.69 3.88
CA VAL A 121 5.35 11.26 4.01
C VAL A 121 5.05 10.59 2.66
N ASP A 122 4.27 11.23 1.79
CA ASP A 122 3.93 10.72 0.45
C ASP A 122 5.13 10.68 -0.51
N ASN A 123 6.16 11.48 -0.24
CA ASN A 123 7.41 11.48 -0.97
C ASN A 123 8.37 10.42 -0.42
N ASN A 124 8.43 10.28 0.90
CA ASN A 124 9.39 9.40 1.55
C ASN A 124 9.13 7.91 1.25
N VAL A 125 7.89 7.53 0.94
CA VAL A 125 7.57 6.15 0.53
C VAL A 125 8.37 5.71 -0.70
N PHE A 126 8.87 6.64 -1.52
CA PHE A 126 9.78 6.36 -2.64
C PHE A 126 10.97 5.49 -2.22
N GLY A 127 11.48 5.68 -1.01
CA GLY A 127 12.60 4.90 -0.47
C GLY A 127 12.35 3.39 -0.40
N ALA A 128 11.09 2.95 -0.39
CA ALA A 128 10.76 1.53 -0.35
C ALA A 128 11.22 0.78 -1.61
N VAL A 129 11.18 1.43 -2.80
CA VAL A 129 11.60 0.80 -4.06
C VAL A 129 13.11 0.54 -4.11
N PRO A 130 14.00 1.54 -3.88
CA PRO A 130 15.43 1.26 -3.89
C PRO A 130 15.85 0.31 -2.76
N LEU A 131 15.21 0.31 -1.59
CA LEU A 131 15.50 -0.70 -0.56
C LEU A 131 15.14 -2.12 -1.03
N GLU A 132 14.03 -2.30 -1.75
CA GLU A 132 13.70 -3.58 -2.38
C GLU A 132 14.73 -3.98 -3.43
N LEU A 133 15.13 -3.06 -4.31
CA LEU A 133 16.18 -3.29 -5.30
C LEU A 133 17.51 -3.67 -4.66
N TYR A 134 17.88 -3.04 -3.54
CA TYR A 134 19.07 -3.46 -2.79
C TYR A 134 18.97 -4.90 -2.28
N MET A 135 17.81 -5.32 -1.78
CA MET A 135 17.64 -6.71 -1.34
C MET A 135 17.86 -7.70 -2.48
N GLN A 136 17.47 -7.34 -3.70
CA GLN A 136 17.60 -8.20 -4.88
C GLN A 136 19.02 -8.18 -5.48
N THR A 137 19.65 -7.00 -5.56
CA THR A 137 20.90 -6.78 -6.33
C THR A 137 22.15 -6.69 -5.46
N LYS A 138 22.02 -6.26 -4.19
CA LYS A 138 23.10 -5.91 -3.28
C LYS A 138 23.96 -4.72 -3.76
N ASP A 139 23.45 -3.90 -4.69
CA ASP A 139 24.14 -2.69 -5.12
C ASP A 139 23.91 -1.55 -4.10
N GLU A 140 24.99 -1.09 -3.48
CA GLU A 140 25.00 -0.10 -2.38
C GLU A 140 24.39 1.26 -2.76
N LYS A 141 24.33 1.61 -4.05
CA LYS A 141 23.67 2.85 -4.48
C LYS A 141 22.17 2.86 -4.15
N TYR A 142 21.51 1.71 -4.21
CA TYR A 142 20.10 1.56 -3.84
C TYR A 142 19.93 1.68 -2.33
N LEU A 143 20.82 1.06 -1.54
CA LEU A 143 20.79 1.17 -0.08
C LEU A 143 20.90 2.64 0.35
N ALA A 144 21.94 3.35 -0.16
CA ALA A 144 22.18 4.74 0.18
C ALA A 144 20.98 5.64 -0.15
N MET A 145 20.35 5.42 -1.33
CA MET A 145 19.16 6.17 -1.72
C MET A 145 17.98 5.86 -0.81
N GLY A 146 17.66 4.59 -0.60
CA GLY A 146 16.48 4.20 0.18
C GLY A 146 16.56 4.59 1.65
N MET A 147 17.74 4.42 2.27
CA MET A 147 17.97 4.79 3.67
C MET A 147 17.80 6.29 3.91
N LYS A 148 18.18 7.13 2.97
CA LYS A 148 17.93 8.58 3.04
C LYS A 148 16.44 8.87 3.29
N TYR A 149 15.53 8.21 2.58
CA TYR A 149 14.09 8.42 2.75
C TYR A 149 13.55 7.80 4.04
N ALA A 150 14.08 6.65 4.44
CA ALA A 150 13.68 6.01 5.69
C ALA A 150 14.08 6.85 6.92
N ASP A 151 15.31 7.34 6.95
CA ASP A 151 15.82 8.12 8.08
C ASP A 151 15.14 9.48 8.18
N THR A 152 14.95 10.19 7.05
CA THR A 152 14.33 11.52 7.04
C THR A 152 12.86 11.56 7.46
N GLN A 153 12.17 10.43 7.59
CA GLN A 153 10.85 10.41 8.23
C GLN A 153 10.89 10.76 9.73
N TRP A 154 12.02 10.56 10.39
CA TRP A 154 12.25 10.93 11.80
C TRP A 154 13.28 12.03 11.98
N ASP A 155 14.34 12.00 11.20
CA ASP A 155 15.44 12.93 11.26
C ASP A 155 15.23 14.03 10.19
N ALA A 156 14.53 15.09 10.55
CA ALA A 156 14.23 16.17 9.60
C ALA A 156 15.51 16.75 8.99
N PRO A 157 15.57 16.97 7.67
CA PRO A 157 16.73 17.61 7.04
C PRO A 157 17.02 18.98 7.66
N ALA A 158 18.29 19.32 7.83
CA ALA A 158 18.69 20.60 8.43
C ALA A 158 18.16 21.84 7.68
N THR A 159 17.77 21.66 6.42
CA THR A 159 17.16 22.72 5.58
C THR A 159 15.64 22.79 5.73
N GLN A 160 15.03 21.88 6.49
CA GLN A 160 13.59 21.83 6.72
C GLN A 160 13.24 22.67 7.95
N GLU A 161 12.48 23.73 7.75
CA GLU A 161 11.84 24.45 8.86
C GLU A 161 10.58 23.71 9.26
N LEU A 162 10.57 23.20 10.49
CA LEU A 162 9.41 22.51 11.05
C LEU A 162 8.41 23.52 11.61
N THR A 163 7.13 23.28 11.37
CA THR A 163 6.03 23.93 12.06
C THR A 163 6.01 23.58 13.56
N GLU A 164 5.25 24.30 14.36
CA GLU A 164 5.09 23.97 15.79
C GLU A 164 4.43 22.61 16.02
N GLU A 165 3.53 22.18 15.13
CA GLU A 165 2.88 20.88 15.18
C GLU A 165 3.89 19.75 14.86
N GLU A 166 4.69 19.91 13.80
CA GLU A 166 5.73 18.94 13.43
C GLU A 166 6.80 18.81 14.52
N LYS A 167 7.22 19.91 15.14
CA LYS A 167 8.11 19.90 16.32
C LYS A 167 7.48 19.14 17.48
N ALA A 168 6.20 19.40 17.77
CA ALA A 168 5.51 18.73 18.87
C ALA A 168 5.41 17.21 18.69
N TRP A 169 5.29 16.72 17.45
CA TRP A 169 5.38 15.28 17.17
C TRP A 169 6.80 14.74 17.34
N ALA A 170 7.79 15.43 16.76
CA ALA A 170 9.20 15.04 16.88
C ALA A 170 9.67 14.98 18.35
N ASP A 171 9.30 15.97 19.18
CA ASP A 171 9.65 16.04 20.60
C ASP A 171 9.07 14.86 21.41
N LYS A 172 7.95 14.30 20.97
CA LYS A 172 7.37 13.08 21.55
C LYS A 172 8.01 11.79 21.01
N GLY A 173 8.95 11.89 20.06
CA GLY A 173 9.65 10.77 19.43
C GLY A 173 8.86 10.09 18.30
N TYR A 174 7.83 10.73 17.77
CA TYR A 174 7.11 10.32 16.57
C TYR A 174 7.76 10.91 15.30
N SER A 175 7.25 10.54 14.14
CA SER A 175 7.66 11.17 12.92
C SER A 175 7.27 12.66 12.93
N TRP A 176 8.18 13.55 12.54
CA TRP A 176 7.83 14.96 12.34
C TRP A 176 6.83 15.14 11.19
N GLN A 177 6.67 14.12 10.33
CA GLN A 177 5.72 14.11 9.22
C GLN A 177 4.32 13.63 9.61
N THR A 178 4.07 13.34 10.89
CA THR A 178 2.76 12.91 11.41
C THR A 178 1.71 14.01 11.20
N ARG A 179 0.62 13.68 10.52
CA ARG A 179 -0.49 14.61 10.25
C ARG A 179 -1.87 14.01 10.58
N LEU A 180 -1.90 12.79 11.09
CA LEU A 180 -3.10 12.00 11.37
C LEU A 180 -4.03 11.83 10.16
N TRP A 181 -3.47 11.67 8.98
CA TRP A 181 -4.17 11.21 7.80
C TRP A 181 -3.93 9.71 7.63
N MET A 182 -4.98 8.98 7.34
CA MET A 182 -4.90 7.51 7.23
C MET A 182 -3.86 7.02 6.22
N ASP A 183 -3.66 7.79 5.17
CA ASP A 183 -2.70 7.50 4.10
C ASP A 183 -1.27 7.33 4.63
N ASP A 184 -0.93 8.05 5.70
CA ASP A 184 0.40 8.05 6.30
C ASP A 184 0.84 6.65 6.74
N MET A 185 -0.11 5.81 7.17
CA MET A 185 0.22 4.52 7.76
C MET A 185 0.81 3.52 6.77
N PHE A 186 0.43 3.55 5.51
CA PHE A 186 1.15 2.79 4.50
C PHE A 186 2.47 3.46 4.12
N MET A 187 2.46 4.78 3.93
CA MET A 187 3.65 5.52 3.48
C MET A 187 4.81 5.44 4.47
N ILE A 188 4.51 5.44 5.76
CA ILE A 188 5.49 5.25 6.83
C ILE A 188 5.89 3.78 6.92
N THR A 189 4.92 2.88 7.07
CA THR A 189 5.21 1.47 7.33
C THR A 189 5.94 0.79 6.17
N ALA A 190 5.65 1.13 4.92
CA ALA A 190 6.29 0.54 3.76
C ALA A 190 7.80 0.80 3.76
N VAL A 191 8.25 2.04 3.92
CA VAL A 191 9.68 2.37 3.88
C VAL A 191 10.39 1.92 5.16
N GLN A 192 9.75 2.03 6.33
CA GLN A 192 10.34 1.57 7.59
C GLN A 192 10.49 0.04 7.63
N ALA A 193 9.50 -0.69 7.11
CA ALA A 193 9.58 -2.14 6.96
C ALA A 193 10.73 -2.56 6.05
N GLN A 194 10.92 -1.89 4.92
CA GLN A 194 12.03 -2.16 4.03
C GLN A 194 13.39 -1.81 4.67
N ALA A 195 13.48 -0.68 5.37
CA ALA A 195 14.69 -0.32 6.10
C ALA A 195 15.07 -1.36 7.16
N TYR A 196 14.09 -1.89 7.90
CA TYR A 196 14.33 -3.00 8.82
C TYR A 196 14.80 -4.26 8.09
N ARG A 197 14.17 -4.63 6.97
CA ARG A 197 14.54 -5.84 6.21
C ARG A 197 15.99 -5.81 5.73
N VAL A 198 16.50 -4.65 5.36
CA VAL A 198 17.89 -4.51 4.86
C VAL A 198 18.92 -4.35 5.98
N THR A 199 18.55 -3.70 7.09
CA THR A 199 19.50 -3.37 8.19
C THR A 199 19.43 -4.31 9.39
N GLN A 200 18.28 -4.95 9.61
CA GLN A 200 17.92 -5.67 10.83
C GLN A 200 17.93 -4.78 12.10
N ASP A 201 17.96 -3.45 11.94
CA ASP A 201 17.88 -2.53 13.06
C ASP A 201 16.43 -2.34 13.51
N MET A 202 16.14 -2.80 14.72
CA MET A 202 14.81 -2.77 15.34
C MET A 202 14.21 -1.36 15.44
N LYS A 203 15.04 -0.31 15.40
CA LYS A 203 14.54 1.07 15.50
C LYS A 203 13.46 1.36 14.46
N TYR A 204 13.63 0.85 13.21
CA TYR A 204 12.73 1.14 12.10
C TYR A 204 11.32 0.58 12.34
N ILE A 205 11.20 -0.69 12.72
CA ILE A 205 9.88 -1.29 12.96
C ILE A 205 9.29 -0.89 14.31
N THR A 206 10.11 -0.63 15.33
CA THR A 206 9.62 -0.19 16.64
C THR A 206 9.01 1.21 16.55
N ARG A 207 9.67 2.15 15.85
CA ARG A 207 9.13 3.50 15.68
C ARG A 207 7.88 3.50 14.79
N ALA A 208 7.82 2.67 13.74
CA ALA A 208 6.64 2.51 12.92
C ALA A 208 5.46 1.89 13.70
N ALA A 209 5.71 0.91 14.57
CA ALA A 209 4.68 0.32 15.42
C ALA A 209 4.10 1.34 16.42
N ARG A 210 4.96 2.10 17.08
CA ARG A 210 4.56 3.18 17.99
C ARG A 210 3.75 4.26 17.26
N GLU A 211 4.15 4.62 16.05
CA GLU A 211 3.42 5.55 15.19
C GLU A 211 2.03 5.00 14.84
N MET A 212 1.95 3.72 14.45
CA MET A 212 0.68 3.06 14.15
C MET A 212 -0.31 3.18 15.31
N VAL A 213 0.12 2.94 16.55
CA VAL A 213 -0.75 3.05 17.74
C VAL A 213 -1.37 4.43 17.88
N VAL A 214 -0.62 5.50 17.62
CA VAL A 214 -1.18 6.87 17.65
C VAL A 214 -2.34 7.04 16.67
N TYR A 215 -2.25 6.43 15.49
CA TYR A 215 -3.32 6.48 14.50
C TYR A 215 -4.51 5.59 14.88
N LEU A 216 -4.24 4.43 15.52
CA LEU A 216 -5.31 3.58 16.07
C LEU A 216 -6.11 4.32 17.12
N ASP A 217 -5.44 4.91 18.11
CA ASP A 217 -6.06 5.66 19.20
C ASP A 217 -6.85 6.89 18.72
N SER A 218 -6.36 7.51 17.65
CA SER A 218 -6.93 8.78 17.17
C SER A 218 -8.11 8.57 16.20
N LEU A 219 -8.13 7.50 15.42
CA LEU A 219 -8.99 7.40 14.24
C LEU A 219 -9.83 6.12 14.16
N GLN A 220 -9.50 5.04 14.90
CA GLN A 220 -10.27 3.80 14.81
C GLN A 220 -11.61 3.91 15.53
N LEU A 221 -12.67 3.54 14.82
CA LEU A 221 -14.03 3.46 15.31
C LEU A 221 -14.30 2.14 16.05
N ASP A 222 -15.41 2.10 16.78
CA ASP A 222 -15.84 0.90 17.48
C ASP A 222 -16.13 -0.29 16.56
N ASN A 223 -16.51 -0.04 15.31
CA ASN A 223 -16.68 -1.08 14.29
C ASN A 223 -15.37 -1.51 13.61
N GLY A 224 -14.23 -0.87 13.92
CA GLY A 224 -12.92 -1.20 13.36
C GLY A 224 -12.55 -0.45 12.07
N LEU A 225 -13.47 0.29 11.46
CA LEU A 225 -13.14 1.23 10.39
C LEU A 225 -12.48 2.47 10.95
N PHE A 226 -12.04 3.34 10.06
CA PHE A 226 -11.30 4.53 10.43
C PHE A 226 -11.88 5.77 9.73
N TYR A 227 -11.89 6.89 10.43
CA TYR A 227 -12.07 8.19 9.80
C TYR A 227 -10.86 8.56 8.95
N HIS A 228 -11.05 9.25 7.84
CA HIS A 228 -9.94 9.71 6.97
C HIS A 228 -8.93 10.58 7.72
N ALA A 229 -9.43 11.47 8.60
CA ALA A 229 -8.66 12.28 9.52
C ALA A 229 -9.58 12.75 10.68
N PRO A 230 -9.06 13.32 11.78
CA PRO A 230 -9.90 13.83 12.87
C PRO A 230 -10.92 14.88 12.41
N SER A 231 -10.56 15.68 11.42
CA SER A 231 -11.43 16.72 10.84
C SER A 231 -12.31 16.23 9.67
N ALA A 232 -12.19 14.97 9.28
CA ALA A 232 -12.92 14.36 8.15
C ALA A 232 -13.50 13.00 8.54
N PRO A 233 -14.66 12.97 9.25
CA PRO A 233 -15.24 11.77 9.83
C PRO A 233 -15.96 10.89 8.79
N TYR A 234 -15.24 10.48 7.75
CA TYR A 234 -15.74 9.66 6.65
C TYR A 234 -14.86 8.42 6.50
N CYS A 235 -15.48 7.24 6.41
CA CYS A 235 -14.77 5.96 6.21
C CYS A 235 -14.41 5.75 4.73
N TRP A 236 -13.56 6.64 4.21
CA TRP A 236 -13.12 6.58 2.81
C TRP A 236 -12.39 5.27 2.50
N GLY A 237 -12.81 4.59 1.43
CA GLY A 237 -12.36 3.24 1.10
C GLY A 237 -10.84 3.14 0.90
N ARG A 238 -10.24 4.05 0.11
CA ARG A 238 -8.79 4.03 -0.09
C ARG A 238 -8.02 4.35 1.18
N ALA A 239 -8.46 5.30 2.01
CA ALA A 239 -7.80 5.60 3.27
C ALA A 239 -7.82 4.39 4.22
N ASN A 240 -8.98 3.75 4.37
CA ASN A 240 -9.09 2.49 5.12
C ASN A 240 -8.22 1.39 4.50
N GLY A 241 -8.07 1.36 3.18
CA GLY A 241 -7.16 0.45 2.49
C GLY A 241 -5.70 0.66 2.90
N TRP A 242 -5.23 1.88 2.97
CA TRP A 242 -3.87 2.20 3.42
C TRP A 242 -3.60 1.71 4.84
N MET A 243 -4.56 1.88 5.75
CA MET A 243 -4.45 1.35 7.09
C MET A 243 -4.43 -0.19 7.11
N ALA A 244 -5.30 -0.85 6.35
CA ALA A 244 -5.34 -2.31 6.27
C ALA A 244 -4.01 -2.89 5.80
N VAL A 245 -3.42 -2.32 4.73
CA VAL A 245 -2.12 -2.76 4.20
C VAL A 245 -0.99 -2.38 5.15
N GLY A 246 -1.02 -1.18 5.72
CA GLY A 246 -0.02 -0.72 6.69
C GLY A 246 0.08 -1.65 7.90
N MET A 247 -1.06 -2.00 8.53
CA MET A 247 -1.10 -2.97 9.62
C MET A 247 -0.62 -4.36 9.18
N ALA A 248 -1.07 -4.85 8.02
CA ALA A 248 -0.69 -6.17 7.53
C ALA A 248 0.82 -6.26 7.27
N GLU A 249 1.43 -5.24 6.62
CA GLU A 249 2.86 -5.23 6.34
C GLU A 249 3.71 -5.10 7.60
N LEU A 250 3.27 -4.29 8.55
CA LEU A 250 3.97 -4.14 9.82
C LEU A 250 3.93 -5.43 10.64
N LEU A 251 2.74 -6.02 10.83
CA LEU A 251 2.55 -7.27 11.58
C LEU A 251 3.32 -8.47 10.99
N ARG A 252 3.58 -8.48 9.67
CA ARG A 252 4.38 -9.54 9.03
C ARG A 252 5.81 -9.64 9.53
N ILE A 253 6.36 -8.54 10.05
CA ILE A 253 7.78 -8.41 10.41
C ILE A 253 8.00 -7.97 11.85
N LEU A 254 7.00 -7.37 12.50
CA LEU A 254 7.06 -6.96 13.89
C LEU A 254 7.10 -8.21 14.79
N PRO A 255 8.08 -8.35 15.67
CA PRO A 255 8.07 -9.47 16.63
C PRO A 255 6.87 -9.41 17.57
N GLU A 256 6.28 -10.55 17.88
CA GLU A 256 5.16 -10.65 18.84
C GLU A 256 5.52 -10.15 20.26
N THR A 257 6.81 -10.08 20.55
CA THR A 257 7.34 -9.52 21.82
C THR A 257 7.39 -8.00 21.84
N ASN A 258 7.13 -7.34 20.71
CA ASN A 258 7.03 -5.87 20.67
C ASN A 258 5.80 -5.43 21.48
N PRO A 259 5.90 -4.40 22.35
CA PRO A 259 4.80 -3.98 23.20
C PRO A 259 3.53 -3.57 22.44
N ASP A 260 3.67 -3.06 21.23
CA ASP A 260 2.55 -2.55 20.41
C ASP A 260 1.91 -3.65 19.54
N TYR A 261 2.53 -4.85 19.46
CA TYR A 261 2.06 -5.92 18.56
C TYR A 261 0.62 -6.35 18.85
N ALA A 262 0.29 -6.59 20.12
CA ALA A 262 -1.03 -7.10 20.50
C ALA A 262 -2.15 -6.11 20.17
N GLU A 263 -1.91 -4.82 20.34
CA GLU A 263 -2.86 -3.76 20.04
C GLU A 263 -3.07 -3.63 18.53
N ILE A 264 -2.00 -3.60 17.75
CA ILE A 264 -2.07 -3.54 16.28
C ILE A 264 -2.78 -4.77 15.72
N MET A 265 -2.51 -5.96 16.26
CA MET A 265 -3.18 -7.18 15.86
C MET A 265 -4.68 -7.14 16.19
N ALA A 266 -5.07 -6.67 17.36
CA ALA A 266 -6.47 -6.54 17.75
C ALA A 266 -7.21 -5.54 16.83
N ALA A 267 -6.59 -4.42 16.51
CA ALA A 267 -7.12 -3.41 15.60
C ALA A 267 -7.31 -3.99 14.17
N TYR A 268 -6.29 -4.71 13.68
CA TYR A 268 -6.36 -5.41 12.38
C TYR A 268 -7.51 -6.42 12.35
N LEU A 269 -7.63 -7.31 13.32
CA LEU A 269 -8.69 -8.32 13.37
C LEU A 269 -10.08 -7.69 13.42
N LYS A 270 -10.24 -6.61 14.20
CA LYS A 270 -11.47 -5.84 14.29
C LYS A 270 -11.87 -5.23 12.94
N MET A 271 -10.91 -4.66 12.22
CA MET A 271 -11.12 -4.11 10.89
C MET A 271 -11.49 -5.21 9.88
N MET A 272 -10.77 -6.34 9.86
CA MET A 272 -11.04 -7.44 8.93
C MET A 272 -12.45 -8.00 9.10
N LYS A 273 -12.96 -8.07 10.34
CA LYS A 273 -14.34 -8.48 10.61
C LYS A 273 -15.35 -7.56 9.90
N THR A 274 -15.22 -6.26 10.07
CA THR A 274 -16.14 -5.30 9.43
C THR A 274 -16.01 -5.29 7.91
N LEU A 275 -14.77 -5.40 7.39
CA LEU A 275 -14.55 -5.50 5.95
C LEU A 275 -15.21 -6.74 5.35
N LYS A 276 -15.23 -7.88 6.07
CA LYS A 276 -15.99 -9.06 5.64
C LYS A 276 -17.50 -8.77 5.59
N GLU A 277 -18.03 -8.08 6.59
CA GLU A 277 -19.46 -7.75 6.70
C GLU A 277 -19.92 -6.70 5.66
N THR A 278 -19.02 -5.81 5.23
CA THR A 278 -19.32 -4.73 4.27
C THR A 278 -18.98 -5.06 2.82
N GLN A 279 -18.39 -6.24 2.53
CA GLN A 279 -18.19 -6.69 1.16
C GLN A 279 -19.53 -6.91 0.48
N ASN A 280 -19.76 -6.28 -0.68
CA ASN A 280 -21.00 -6.43 -1.41
C ASN A 280 -21.12 -7.79 -2.13
N GLU A 281 -22.29 -8.04 -2.72
CA GLU A 281 -22.58 -9.30 -3.43
C GLU A 281 -21.65 -9.57 -4.60
N LYS A 282 -21.06 -8.52 -5.23
CA LYS A 282 -20.10 -8.66 -6.32
C LYS A 282 -18.66 -8.91 -5.85
N GLY A 283 -18.38 -8.77 -4.55
CA GLY A 283 -17.04 -8.94 -3.98
C GLY A 283 -16.25 -7.64 -3.82
N MET A 284 -16.87 -6.49 -4.00
CA MET A 284 -16.22 -5.19 -3.92
C MET A 284 -16.63 -4.43 -2.65
N TRP A 285 -15.86 -3.37 -2.34
CA TRP A 285 -16.19 -2.39 -1.31
C TRP A 285 -16.48 -1.03 -1.93
N ARG A 286 -17.15 -0.20 -1.18
CA ARG A 286 -17.66 1.10 -1.63
C ARG A 286 -16.66 2.21 -1.42
N GLN A 287 -16.88 3.34 -2.11
CA GLN A 287 -16.08 4.57 -1.98
C GLN A 287 -16.05 5.10 -0.53
N LEU A 288 -17.18 5.05 0.19
CA LEU A 288 -17.23 5.05 1.65
C LEU A 288 -17.63 3.64 2.08
N VAL A 289 -16.83 2.99 2.92
CA VAL A 289 -16.98 1.55 3.25
C VAL A 289 -18.31 1.26 3.93
N ASP A 290 -18.80 2.21 4.72
CA ASP A 290 -20.03 2.16 5.50
C ASP A 290 -21.26 2.72 4.80
N ASP A 291 -21.15 3.10 3.51
CA ASP A 291 -22.26 3.65 2.73
C ASP A 291 -22.61 2.74 1.54
N PRO A 292 -23.66 1.91 1.68
CA PRO A 292 -24.03 0.93 0.65
C PRO A 292 -24.62 1.55 -0.64
N GLU A 293 -24.93 2.83 -0.65
CA GLU A 293 -25.48 3.51 -1.82
C GLU A 293 -24.39 3.98 -2.80
N LEU A 294 -23.12 4.01 -2.34
CA LEU A 294 -22.02 4.49 -3.17
C LEU A 294 -21.49 3.43 -4.14
N TRP A 295 -20.73 3.90 -5.09
CA TRP A 295 -20.12 3.06 -6.14
C TRP A 295 -18.98 2.19 -5.62
N GLU A 296 -18.68 1.09 -6.35
CA GLU A 296 -17.61 0.15 -6.03
C GLU A 296 -16.24 0.77 -6.38
N GLU A 297 -15.38 0.91 -5.38
CA GLU A 297 -14.07 1.56 -5.50
C GLU A 297 -12.97 0.49 -5.52
N THR A 298 -12.15 0.48 -6.57
CA THR A 298 -11.19 -0.61 -6.79
C THR A 298 -9.92 -0.48 -5.97
N SER A 299 -9.44 0.71 -5.64
CA SER A 299 -8.19 0.86 -4.91
C SER A 299 -8.29 0.37 -3.47
N GLY A 300 -9.32 0.78 -2.73
CA GLY A 300 -9.60 0.26 -1.38
C GLY A 300 -9.90 -1.24 -1.41
N SER A 301 -10.72 -1.68 -2.38
CA SER A 301 -11.04 -3.10 -2.53
C SER A 301 -9.82 -3.97 -2.75
N ALA A 302 -8.83 -3.52 -3.54
CA ALA A 302 -7.58 -4.24 -3.75
C ALA A 302 -6.75 -4.34 -2.47
N MET A 303 -6.67 -3.26 -1.71
CA MET A 303 -5.93 -3.22 -0.44
C MET A 303 -6.58 -4.08 0.64
N PHE A 304 -7.91 -4.09 0.73
CA PHE A 304 -8.63 -4.97 1.65
C PHE A 304 -8.44 -6.44 1.30
N THR A 305 -8.56 -6.78 0.02
CA THR A 305 -8.30 -8.12 -0.49
C THR A 305 -6.88 -8.57 -0.15
N TYR A 306 -5.89 -7.70 -0.37
CA TYR A 306 -4.50 -7.96 0.00
C TYR A 306 -4.33 -8.25 1.49
N ALA A 307 -4.83 -7.36 2.35
CA ALA A 307 -4.70 -7.51 3.80
C ALA A 307 -5.33 -8.82 4.29
N MET A 308 -6.49 -9.22 3.74
CA MET A 308 -7.14 -10.49 4.06
C MET A 308 -6.31 -11.70 3.60
N ILE A 309 -5.74 -11.66 2.38
CA ILE A 309 -4.86 -12.72 1.88
C ILE A 309 -3.64 -12.89 2.79
N VAL A 310 -3.03 -11.79 3.22
CA VAL A 310 -1.92 -11.82 4.19
C VAL A 310 -2.36 -12.49 5.48
N GLY A 311 -3.48 -12.08 6.05
CA GLY A 311 -4.00 -12.63 7.30
C GLY A 311 -4.31 -14.12 7.23
N VAL A 312 -4.94 -14.58 6.15
CA VAL A 312 -5.18 -16.00 5.89
C VAL A 312 -3.87 -16.77 5.78
N LYS A 313 -2.92 -16.27 4.98
CA LYS A 313 -1.63 -16.95 4.78
C LYS A 313 -0.74 -16.96 6.03
N LYS A 314 -0.91 -16.00 6.92
CA LYS A 314 -0.22 -15.94 8.21
C LYS A 314 -0.93 -16.72 9.32
N GLY A 315 -2.14 -17.21 9.09
CA GLY A 315 -2.95 -17.90 10.08
C GLY A 315 -3.56 -16.96 11.14
N TRP A 316 -3.63 -15.67 10.87
CA TRP A 316 -4.28 -14.67 11.72
C TRP A 316 -5.80 -14.67 11.54
N LEU A 317 -6.27 -15.02 10.34
CA LEU A 317 -7.66 -15.09 9.95
C LEU A 317 -8.02 -16.54 9.59
N ASP A 318 -9.29 -16.92 9.87
CA ASP A 318 -9.80 -18.22 9.47
C ASP A 318 -9.71 -18.39 7.94
N ALA A 319 -9.06 -19.47 7.52
CA ALA A 319 -8.72 -19.68 6.12
C ALA A 319 -9.95 -19.90 5.22
N LYS A 320 -11.02 -20.54 5.73
CA LYS A 320 -12.24 -20.74 4.97
C LYS A 320 -13.05 -19.45 4.90
N GLU A 321 -13.33 -18.85 6.04
CA GLU A 321 -14.20 -17.68 6.17
C GLU A 321 -13.63 -16.48 5.40
N TYR A 322 -12.38 -16.09 5.67
CA TYR A 322 -11.76 -14.93 5.03
C TYR A 322 -11.14 -15.25 3.68
N GLY A 323 -10.78 -16.52 3.45
CA GLY A 323 -10.31 -16.97 2.13
C GLY A 323 -11.40 -16.86 1.06
N GLU A 324 -12.66 -17.16 1.39
CA GLU A 324 -13.80 -16.94 0.49
C GLU A 324 -14.00 -15.47 0.17
N VAL A 325 -13.92 -14.59 1.17
CA VAL A 325 -14.04 -13.13 0.99
C VAL A 325 -12.90 -12.60 0.11
N ALA A 326 -11.67 -12.98 0.40
CA ALA A 326 -10.49 -12.56 -0.37
C ALA A 326 -10.55 -13.07 -1.81
N ARG A 327 -10.93 -14.33 -2.03
CA ARG A 327 -11.13 -14.92 -3.36
C ARG A 327 -12.17 -14.16 -4.18
N LYS A 328 -13.31 -13.89 -3.57
CA LYS A 328 -14.40 -13.15 -4.21
C LYS A 328 -13.94 -11.74 -4.57
N GLY A 329 -13.23 -11.06 -3.66
CA GLY A 329 -12.63 -9.74 -3.91
C GLY A 329 -11.65 -9.75 -5.07
N TRP A 330 -10.74 -10.71 -5.12
CA TRP A 330 -9.77 -10.83 -6.20
C TRP A 330 -10.43 -11.07 -7.56
N ILE A 331 -11.37 -12.01 -7.66
CA ILE A 331 -12.08 -12.30 -8.92
C ILE A 331 -12.86 -11.05 -9.40
N ALA A 332 -13.52 -10.35 -8.47
CA ALA A 332 -14.22 -9.10 -8.80
C ALA A 332 -13.27 -8.04 -9.33
N LEU A 333 -12.14 -7.80 -8.66
CA LEU A 333 -11.10 -6.84 -9.09
C LEU A 333 -10.59 -7.11 -10.50
N CYS A 334 -10.39 -8.38 -10.87
CA CYS A 334 -9.96 -8.76 -12.22
C CYS A 334 -10.92 -8.28 -13.31
N SER A 335 -12.22 -8.17 -13.01
CA SER A 335 -13.22 -7.66 -13.96
C SER A 335 -13.11 -6.15 -14.23
N TYR A 336 -12.41 -5.41 -13.35
CA TYR A 336 -12.14 -3.98 -13.51
C TYR A 336 -10.82 -3.68 -14.24
N ILE A 337 -10.06 -4.71 -14.63
CA ILE A 337 -8.83 -4.58 -15.40
C ILE A 337 -9.16 -4.80 -16.87
N ASP A 338 -8.95 -3.79 -17.70
CA ASP A 338 -9.23 -3.89 -19.12
C ASP A 338 -8.15 -4.68 -19.89
N LYS A 339 -8.34 -4.79 -21.22
CA LYS A 339 -7.43 -5.56 -22.07
C LYS A 339 -6.02 -4.98 -22.11
N ALA A 340 -5.87 -3.67 -21.91
CA ALA A 340 -4.57 -2.99 -21.88
C ALA A 340 -3.88 -3.07 -20.53
N GLY A 341 -4.55 -3.56 -19.48
CA GLY A 341 -4.02 -3.60 -18.12
C GLY A 341 -4.35 -2.36 -17.28
N ASP A 342 -5.19 -1.45 -17.80
CA ASP A 342 -5.66 -0.28 -17.04
C ASP A 342 -6.77 -0.68 -16.07
N VAL A 343 -6.68 -0.21 -14.83
CA VAL A 343 -7.67 -0.46 -13.78
C VAL A 343 -8.74 0.65 -13.79
N LYS A 344 -10.01 0.26 -13.76
CA LYS A 344 -11.17 1.16 -13.79
C LYS A 344 -11.76 1.35 -12.40
N ALA A 345 -12.64 2.34 -12.26
CA ALA A 345 -13.34 2.64 -11.01
C ALA A 345 -12.39 2.87 -9.82
N VAL A 346 -11.31 3.57 -10.06
CA VAL A 346 -10.40 4.07 -9.03
C VAL A 346 -10.77 5.50 -8.68
N CYS A 347 -10.90 5.84 -7.42
CA CYS A 347 -11.17 7.22 -7.02
C CYS A 347 -9.96 8.14 -7.31
N GLU A 348 -10.25 9.39 -7.58
CA GLU A 348 -9.21 10.42 -7.74
C GLU A 348 -8.48 10.71 -6.43
N GLY A 349 -7.35 11.44 -6.49
CA GLY A 349 -6.65 11.93 -5.31
C GLY A 349 -7.60 12.81 -4.49
N THR A 350 -7.77 12.48 -3.22
CA THR A 350 -8.78 13.08 -2.36
C THR A 350 -8.13 13.69 -1.13
N MET A 351 -8.24 15.01 -1.02
CA MET A 351 -7.83 15.74 0.19
C MET A 351 -8.86 15.54 1.30
N ILE A 352 -8.46 15.74 2.56
CA ILE A 352 -9.41 15.72 3.68
C ILE A 352 -10.41 16.86 3.56
N LYS A 353 -11.68 16.56 3.77
CA LYS A 353 -12.75 17.56 3.83
C LYS A 353 -13.92 17.03 4.65
N ASN A 354 -14.49 17.87 5.48
CA ASN A 354 -15.70 17.53 6.23
C ASN A 354 -16.95 17.75 5.36
N SER A 355 -17.11 16.92 4.32
CA SER A 355 -18.26 16.96 3.42
C SER A 355 -18.41 15.60 2.72
N ARG A 356 -19.59 14.97 2.85
CA ARG A 356 -19.90 13.72 2.16
C ARG A 356 -19.81 13.90 0.64
N GLU A 357 -20.28 15.03 0.12
CA GLU A 357 -20.26 15.33 -1.33
C GLU A 357 -18.84 15.29 -1.92
N HIS A 358 -17.84 15.65 -1.10
CA HIS A 358 -16.44 15.59 -1.51
C HIS A 358 -15.96 14.14 -1.75
N TYR A 359 -16.52 13.16 -1.03
CA TYR A 359 -16.11 11.75 -1.13
C TYR A 359 -16.94 10.92 -2.13
N ILE A 360 -18.07 11.41 -2.58
CA ILE A 360 -18.95 10.63 -3.47
C ILE A 360 -18.63 10.76 -4.97
N ASN A 361 -17.77 11.67 -5.36
CA ASN A 361 -17.43 11.99 -6.77
C ASN A 361 -16.21 11.25 -7.30
#